data_c0a5138804590fc5b451cabb8bac3a44
#
_entry.id   c0a5138804590fc5b451cabb8bac3a44
#
_cell.length_a   1.000
_cell.length_b   1.000
_cell.length_c   1.000
_cell.angle_alpha   90.00
_cell.angle_beta   90.00
_cell.angle_gamma   90.00
#
_symmetry.space_group_name_H-M   'P 1'
#
loop_
_entity.id
_entity.type
_entity.pdbx_description
1 polymer ?
#
loop_
_entity_poly.entity_id
_entity_poly.type
_entity_poly.pdbx_seq_one_letter_code
_entity_poly.pdbx_strand_id
1 'polypeptide(L)'
;NYALPRGLGNIYVSVAKGYRAGGYNIQSYSDLSQQLLRRQMMLGVRQYSEQVIRQIPHMPDAVKDKAIAGMTGVLDRVTPQAPDASTLYYKPEYTWSYEAGIHHNLADKMLQLDLAVFCMKTHDQQIARFAQSGMGRVMVNAGRSRSTGVEVGLRSQLAHDRLTLTANYGYTHAKFTRYDLGTSASGTRVDYTGNRVPFVPQHTFSASADAELPVSPDNFVRTFAFGADVKGAGSIMWDEANTFGQKFYATLGAHVGATLAGNVQLNLWARNLTGTRYATFAFDSMGHRFAQYTAPRSFGLDVKWHF
;
A
#
# COMPACT_ATOMS: atom_id res chain seq x y z
N ASN A 1 0.02 22.57 -21.90
CA ASN A 1 1.10 21.89 -22.58
C ASN A 1 1.72 22.84 -23.62
N TYR A 2 3.01 23.04 -23.57
CA TYR A 2 3.75 23.92 -24.49
C TYR A 2 4.86 23.11 -25.16
N ALA A 3 4.82 23.02 -26.48
CA ALA A 3 5.84 22.32 -27.26
C ALA A 3 7.11 23.18 -27.38
N LEU A 4 8.25 22.59 -27.09
CA LEU A 4 9.55 23.24 -27.25
C LEU A 4 9.93 23.29 -28.74
N PRO A 5 10.63 24.35 -29.19
CA PRO A 5 11.08 24.48 -30.60
C PRO A 5 11.97 23.30 -31.02
N ARG A 6 12.02 23.03 -32.33
CA ARG A 6 12.87 22.00 -32.96
C ARG A 6 12.65 20.57 -32.44
N GLY A 7 11.47 20.25 -31.90
CA GLY A 7 11.16 18.92 -31.39
C GLY A 7 11.92 18.53 -30.10
N LEU A 8 12.41 19.52 -29.39
CA LEU A 8 13.16 19.32 -28.14
C LEU A 8 12.31 18.80 -26.98
N GLY A 9 10.97 18.66 -27.19
CA GLY A 9 10.08 18.13 -26.15
C GLY A 9 8.95 19.07 -25.80
N ASN A 10 8.46 19.00 -24.58
CA ASN A 10 7.38 19.86 -24.09
C ASN A 10 7.47 20.14 -22.60
N ILE A 11 6.86 21.23 -22.18
CA ILE A 11 6.60 21.56 -20.78
C ILE A 11 5.10 21.48 -20.56
N TYR A 12 4.68 20.93 -19.44
CA TYR A 12 3.28 20.81 -19.09
C TYR A 12 2.98 21.19 -17.64
N VAL A 13 1.75 21.62 -17.44
CA VAL A 13 1.13 21.77 -16.13
C VAL A 13 -0.21 21.02 -16.16
N SER A 14 -0.50 20.27 -15.14
CA SER A 14 -1.74 19.52 -14.98
C SER A 14 -2.39 19.82 -13.65
N VAL A 15 -3.70 19.99 -13.65
CA VAL A 15 -4.54 20.04 -12.46
C VAL A 15 -5.69 19.07 -12.65
N ALA A 16 -5.79 18.10 -11.79
CA ALA A 16 -6.81 17.07 -11.86
C ALA A 16 -7.49 16.84 -10.52
N LYS A 17 -8.77 16.47 -10.56
CA LYS A 17 -9.51 16.00 -9.39
C LYS A 17 -9.97 14.58 -9.65
N GLY A 18 -9.45 13.64 -8.87
CA GLY A 18 -9.89 12.25 -8.83
C GLY A 18 -10.80 11.99 -7.63
N TYR A 19 -11.57 10.91 -7.72
CA TYR A 19 -12.33 10.42 -6.56
C TYR A 19 -12.29 8.89 -6.54
N ARG A 20 -12.44 8.36 -5.33
CA ARG A 20 -12.67 6.94 -5.08
C ARG A 20 -14.02 6.83 -4.40
N ALA A 21 -14.91 5.99 -4.93
CA ALA A 21 -16.27 5.85 -4.40
C ALA A 21 -16.26 5.40 -2.93
N GLY A 22 -17.22 5.87 -2.18
CA GLY A 22 -17.54 5.32 -0.87
C GLY A 22 -18.22 3.97 -0.98
N GLY A 23 -18.42 3.30 0.13
CA GLY A 23 -19.05 1.99 0.14
C GLY A 23 -19.41 1.52 1.54
N TYR A 24 -19.72 0.24 1.66
CA TYR A 24 -20.13 -0.41 2.90
C TYR A 24 -19.10 -1.46 3.33
N ASN A 25 -18.91 -1.56 4.64
CA ASN A 25 -18.04 -2.55 5.27
C ASN A 25 -18.87 -3.80 5.63
N ILE A 26 -18.86 -4.82 4.79
CA ILE A 26 -19.60 -6.07 5.03
C ILE A 26 -19.16 -6.72 6.35
N GLN A 27 -17.85 -6.68 6.67
CA GLN A 27 -17.33 -7.20 7.94
C GLN A 27 -17.90 -6.45 9.15
N SER A 28 -17.97 -5.12 9.09
CA SER A 28 -18.58 -4.31 10.15
C SER A 28 -20.06 -4.64 10.35
N TYR A 29 -20.78 -4.97 9.28
CA TYR A 29 -22.18 -5.40 9.38
C TYR A 29 -22.29 -6.74 10.13
N SER A 30 -21.45 -7.71 9.82
CA SER A 30 -21.40 -8.99 10.53
C SER A 30 -21.06 -8.80 12.01
N ASP A 31 -20.02 -8.02 12.31
CA ASP A 31 -19.60 -7.72 13.68
C ASP A 31 -20.71 -6.99 14.47
N LEU A 32 -21.39 -6.04 13.83
CA LEU A 32 -22.54 -5.31 14.40
C LEU A 32 -23.68 -6.26 14.74
N SER A 33 -24.05 -7.15 13.82
CA SER A 33 -25.14 -8.10 14.01
C SER A 33 -24.84 -9.06 15.16
N GLN A 34 -23.60 -9.54 15.26
CA GLN A 34 -23.17 -10.40 16.37
C GLN A 34 -23.18 -9.65 17.72
N GLN A 35 -22.72 -8.41 17.75
CA GLN A 35 -22.74 -7.58 18.96
C GLN A 35 -24.17 -7.28 19.43
N LEU A 36 -25.09 -6.96 18.50
CA LEU A 36 -26.50 -6.75 18.81
C LEU A 36 -27.14 -8.02 19.39
N LEU A 37 -26.92 -9.17 18.74
CA LEU A 37 -27.44 -10.45 19.23
C LEU A 37 -26.91 -10.76 20.63
N ARG A 38 -25.59 -10.64 20.84
CA ARG A 38 -24.96 -10.87 22.14
C ARG A 38 -25.51 -9.94 23.21
N ARG A 39 -25.70 -8.65 22.89
CA ARG A 39 -26.28 -7.69 23.80
C ARG A 39 -27.72 -8.06 24.18
N GLN A 40 -28.55 -8.42 23.21
CA GLN A 40 -29.95 -8.84 23.47
C GLN A 40 -30.00 -10.09 24.33
N MET A 41 -29.12 -11.08 24.07
CA MET A 41 -29.02 -12.25 24.92
C MET A 41 -28.66 -11.89 26.36
N MET A 42 -27.70 -10.99 26.60
CA MET A 42 -27.30 -10.57 27.95
C MET A 42 -28.43 -9.80 28.68
N LEU A 43 -29.16 -8.95 27.95
CA LEU A 43 -30.31 -8.28 28.50
C LEU A 43 -31.44 -9.26 28.87
N GLY A 44 -31.66 -10.28 28.04
CA GLY A 44 -32.60 -11.38 28.33
C GLY A 44 -32.22 -12.19 29.56
N VAL A 45 -30.93 -12.55 29.67
CA VAL A 45 -30.39 -13.21 30.86
C VAL A 45 -30.59 -12.37 32.12
N ARG A 46 -30.36 -11.07 32.04
CA ARG A 46 -30.58 -10.15 33.15
C ARG A 46 -32.04 -10.16 33.58
N GLN A 47 -32.99 -9.97 32.66
CA GLN A 47 -34.43 -9.94 32.96
C GLN A 47 -34.91 -11.25 33.56
N TYR A 48 -34.52 -12.39 32.98
CA TYR A 48 -34.89 -13.70 33.45
C TYR A 48 -34.31 -13.97 34.87
N SER A 49 -33.04 -13.66 35.09
CA SER A 49 -32.42 -13.86 36.41
C SER A 49 -33.04 -12.99 37.49
N GLU A 50 -33.35 -11.73 37.15
CA GLU A 50 -34.08 -10.85 38.08
C GLU A 50 -35.46 -11.40 38.43
N GLN A 51 -36.21 -11.90 37.46
CA GLN A 51 -37.52 -12.53 37.68
C GLN A 51 -37.42 -13.77 38.58
N VAL A 52 -36.40 -14.64 38.31
CA VAL A 52 -36.17 -15.83 39.15
C VAL A 52 -35.84 -15.46 40.58
N ILE A 53 -34.95 -14.49 40.81
CA ILE A 53 -34.58 -14.04 42.17
C ILE A 53 -35.81 -13.47 42.90
N ARG A 54 -36.63 -12.68 42.23
CA ARG A 54 -37.85 -12.12 42.85
C ARG A 54 -38.88 -13.19 43.24
N GLN A 55 -38.90 -14.33 42.56
CA GLN A 55 -39.83 -15.44 42.81
C GLN A 55 -39.34 -16.43 43.89
N ILE A 56 -38.13 -16.28 44.43
CA ILE A 56 -37.63 -17.19 45.48
C ILE A 56 -38.50 -17.03 46.74
N PRO A 57 -39.19 -18.10 47.16
CA PRO A 57 -40.04 -18.05 48.35
C PRO A 57 -39.17 -17.91 49.62
N HIS A 58 -39.75 -17.26 50.65
CA HIS A 58 -39.13 -17.03 51.94
C HIS A 58 -37.82 -16.23 52.00
N MET A 59 -37.39 -15.62 50.87
CA MET A 59 -36.23 -14.71 50.85
C MET A 59 -36.67 -13.28 51.14
N PRO A 60 -36.09 -12.58 52.15
CA PRO A 60 -36.40 -11.18 52.41
C PRO A 60 -36.12 -10.27 51.21
N ASP A 61 -36.95 -9.27 50.94
CA ASP A 61 -36.80 -8.40 49.77
C ASP A 61 -35.46 -7.65 49.75
N ALA A 62 -34.96 -7.22 50.90
CA ALA A 62 -33.63 -6.61 51.00
C ALA A 62 -32.49 -7.52 50.56
N VAL A 63 -32.62 -8.85 50.72
CA VAL A 63 -31.65 -9.83 50.27
C VAL A 63 -31.78 -10.05 48.74
N LYS A 64 -33.03 -10.10 48.24
CA LYS A 64 -33.31 -10.16 46.78
C LYS A 64 -32.69 -8.98 46.06
N ASP A 65 -32.94 -7.77 46.55
CA ASP A 65 -32.44 -6.54 45.96
C ASP A 65 -30.89 -6.51 45.93
N LYS A 66 -30.26 -6.95 47.01
CA LYS A 66 -28.80 -7.04 47.05
C LYS A 66 -28.25 -8.08 46.06
N ALA A 67 -28.93 -9.22 45.91
CA ALA A 67 -28.54 -10.26 44.95
C ALA A 67 -28.70 -9.77 43.50
N ILE A 68 -29.82 -9.08 43.21
CA ILE A 68 -30.08 -8.47 41.89
C ILE A 68 -29.04 -7.41 41.59
N ALA A 69 -28.69 -6.52 42.52
CA ALA A 69 -27.67 -5.49 42.33
C ALA A 69 -26.30 -6.09 42.06
N GLY A 70 -25.91 -7.13 42.80
CA GLY A 70 -24.63 -7.85 42.57
C GLY A 70 -24.58 -8.50 41.20
N MET A 71 -25.63 -9.23 40.81
CA MET A 71 -25.72 -9.87 39.50
C MET A 71 -25.73 -8.82 38.37
N THR A 72 -26.50 -7.75 38.50
CA THR A 72 -26.57 -6.66 37.52
C THR A 72 -25.17 -6.04 37.31
N GLY A 73 -24.44 -5.78 38.42
CA GLY A 73 -23.10 -5.23 38.32
C GLY A 73 -22.09 -6.15 37.59
N VAL A 74 -22.29 -7.47 37.68
CA VAL A 74 -21.48 -8.42 36.89
C VAL A 74 -21.92 -8.42 35.43
N LEU A 75 -23.21 -8.49 35.14
CA LEU A 75 -23.74 -8.51 33.79
C LEU A 75 -23.43 -7.23 33.02
N ASP A 76 -23.49 -6.06 33.67
CA ASP A 76 -23.17 -4.77 33.05
C ASP A 76 -21.71 -4.70 32.60
N ARG A 77 -20.78 -5.37 33.30
CA ARG A 77 -19.37 -5.44 32.89
C ARG A 77 -19.12 -6.30 31.66
N VAL A 78 -19.96 -7.32 31.43
CA VAL A 78 -19.78 -8.27 30.31
C VAL A 78 -20.75 -8.03 29.16
N THR A 79 -21.76 -7.17 29.36
CA THR A 79 -22.71 -6.78 28.31
C THR A 79 -22.03 -5.82 27.34
N PRO A 80 -21.95 -6.13 26.02
CA PRO A 80 -21.38 -5.21 25.05
C PRO A 80 -22.11 -3.87 25.03
N GLN A 81 -21.38 -2.79 24.86
CA GLN A 81 -21.97 -1.48 24.60
C GLN A 81 -22.81 -1.49 23.32
N ALA A 82 -23.67 -0.48 23.16
CA ALA A 82 -24.40 -0.33 21.90
C ALA A 82 -23.40 -0.20 20.75
N PRO A 83 -23.51 -1.03 19.71
CA PRO A 83 -22.56 -1.00 18.63
C PRO A 83 -22.68 0.30 17.83
N ASP A 84 -21.53 0.82 17.38
CA ASP A 84 -21.47 2.02 16.57
C ASP A 84 -21.68 1.68 15.08
N ALA A 85 -22.82 2.13 14.54
CA ALA A 85 -23.17 1.96 13.13
C ALA A 85 -22.34 2.86 12.18
N SER A 86 -21.56 3.81 12.70
CA SER A 86 -20.75 4.72 11.88
C SER A 86 -19.66 3.99 11.08
N THR A 87 -19.26 2.78 11.52
CA THR A 87 -18.28 1.93 10.82
C THR A 87 -18.87 1.13 9.66
N LEU A 88 -20.20 1.13 9.48
CA LEU A 88 -20.86 0.37 8.42
C LEU A 88 -20.55 0.90 7.03
N TYR A 89 -20.32 2.18 6.88
CA TYR A 89 -20.04 2.81 5.61
C TYR A 89 -18.83 3.73 5.70
N TYR A 90 -18.19 3.93 4.55
CA TYR A 90 -17.11 4.89 4.40
C TYR A 90 -17.40 5.86 3.26
N LYS A 91 -16.99 7.10 3.44
CA LYS A 91 -17.24 8.21 2.52
C LYS A 91 -16.36 8.09 1.27
N PRO A 92 -16.77 8.73 0.15
CA PRO A 92 -15.89 8.91 -0.99
C PRO A 92 -14.62 9.68 -0.60
N GLU A 93 -13.49 9.25 -1.18
CA GLU A 93 -12.21 9.94 -1.09
C GLU A 93 -12.05 10.87 -2.31
N TYR A 94 -11.53 12.06 -2.10
CA TYR A 94 -11.23 13.02 -3.17
C TYR A 94 -9.79 13.44 -3.13
N THR A 95 -9.12 13.43 -4.30
CA THR A 95 -7.74 13.87 -4.44
C THR A 95 -7.64 14.95 -5.50
N TRP A 96 -7.09 16.09 -5.11
CA TRP A 96 -6.60 17.10 -6.04
C TRP A 96 -5.12 16.84 -6.32
N SER A 97 -4.77 16.71 -7.59
CA SER A 97 -3.40 16.56 -8.08
C SER A 97 -2.99 17.81 -8.85
N TYR A 98 -1.84 18.35 -8.52
CA TYR A 98 -1.18 19.45 -9.19
C TYR A 98 0.18 18.94 -9.62
N GLU A 99 0.51 19.06 -10.89
CA GLU A 99 1.75 18.56 -11.45
C GLU A 99 2.29 19.53 -12.47
N ALA A 100 3.60 19.72 -12.49
CA ALA A 100 4.32 20.42 -13.54
C ALA A 100 5.54 19.60 -13.94
N GLY A 101 5.80 19.51 -15.24
CA GLY A 101 6.89 18.69 -15.72
C GLY A 101 7.41 19.13 -17.06
N ILE A 102 8.53 18.53 -17.44
CA ILE A 102 9.19 18.70 -18.72
C ILE A 102 9.58 17.33 -19.27
N HIS A 103 9.26 17.10 -20.53
CA HIS A 103 9.82 16.04 -21.35
C HIS A 103 10.81 16.69 -22.30
N HIS A 104 12.08 16.35 -22.22
CA HIS A 104 13.11 17.01 -23.01
C HIS A 104 13.98 16.00 -23.73
N ASN A 105 14.12 16.21 -25.06
CA ASN A 105 15.00 15.43 -25.94
C ASN A 105 16.27 16.23 -26.18
N LEU A 106 17.39 15.66 -25.79
CA LEU A 106 18.73 16.21 -25.93
C LEU A 106 19.54 15.42 -26.95
N ALA A 107 20.57 16.03 -27.50
CA ALA A 107 21.52 15.38 -28.39
C ALA A 107 20.83 14.56 -29.51
N ASP A 108 19.98 15.20 -30.33
CA ASP A 108 19.25 14.58 -31.43
C ASP A 108 18.46 13.31 -31.03
N LYS A 109 17.83 13.38 -29.82
CA LYS A 109 17.05 12.30 -29.20
C LYS A 109 17.87 11.15 -28.62
N MET A 110 19.19 11.23 -28.59
CA MET A 110 20.03 10.23 -27.93
C MET A 110 19.84 10.22 -26.41
N LEU A 111 19.38 11.34 -25.83
CA LEU A 111 19.08 11.46 -24.40
C LEU A 111 17.69 12.07 -24.22
N GLN A 112 16.83 11.35 -23.52
CA GLN A 112 15.50 11.80 -23.08
C GLN A 112 15.53 12.02 -21.58
N LEU A 113 15.05 13.20 -21.17
CA LEU A 113 14.92 13.60 -19.77
C LEU A 113 13.45 13.89 -19.49
N ASP A 114 12.92 13.22 -18.49
CA ASP A 114 11.60 13.47 -17.92
C ASP A 114 11.79 13.98 -16.48
N LEU A 115 11.22 15.13 -16.17
CA LEU A 115 11.22 15.70 -14.83
C LEU A 115 9.81 16.14 -14.50
N ALA A 116 9.28 15.71 -13.36
CA ALA A 116 8.02 16.16 -12.84
C ALA A 116 8.12 16.52 -11.36
N VAL A 117 7.37 17.54 -10.96
CA VAL A 117 7.13 17.89 -9.56
C VAL A 117 5.63 17.85 -9.32
N PHE A 118 5.21 17.28 -8.21
CA PHE A 118 3.79 17.11 -7.91
C PHE A 118 3.41 17.44 -6.48
N CYS A 119 2.15 17.82 -6.31
CA CYS A 119 1.50 17.98 -5.01
C CYS A 119 0.09 17.40 -5.09
N MET A 120 -0.19 16.40 -4.26
CA MET A 120 -1.51 15.76 -4.16
C MET A 120 -2.10 16.07 -2.79
N LYS A 121 -3.37 16.48 -2.75
CA LYS A 121 -4.13 16.74 -1.51
C LYS A 121 -5.35 15.82 -1.48
N THR A 122 -5.34 14.88 -0.55
CA THR A 122 -6.41 13.90 -0.39
C THR A 122 -7.28 14.26 0.82
N HIS A 123 -8.60 14.18 0.62
CA HIS A 123 -9.62 14.39 1.63
C HIS A 123 -10.40 13.11 1.82
N ASP A 124 -10.80 12.82 3.07
CA ASP A 124 -11.51 11.60 3.47
C ASP A 124 -10.79 10.32 2.98
N GLN A 125 -9.45 10.32 3.11
CA GLN A 125 -8.61 9.23 2.63
C GLN A 125 -9.07 7.88 3.16
N GLN A 126 -9.28 6.93 2.26
CA GLN A 126 -9.71 5.58 2.60
C GLN A 126 -8.50 4.70 2.94
N ILE A 127 -8.51 4.15 4.16
CA ILE A 127 -7.48 3.23 4.65
C ILE A 127 -8.12 1.93 5.08
N ALA A 128 -7.53 0.80 4.66
CA ALA A 128 -7.95 -0.52 5.11
C ALA A 128 -7.30 -0.85 6.45
N ARG A 129 -8.12 -1.17 7.45
CA ARG A 129 -7.69 -1.64 8.78
C ARG A 129 -8.24 -3.03 9.05
N PHE A 130 -7.63 -3.74 9.98
CA PHE A 130 -8.27 -4.92 10.53
C PHE A 130 -9.50 -4.52 11.35
N ALA A 131 -10.56 -5.32 11.23
CA ALA A 131 -11.75 -5.15 12.05
C ALA A 131 -11.39 -5.33 13.54
N GLN A 132 -12.18 -4.75 14.45
CA GLN A 132 -11.94 -4.90 15.90
C GLN A 132 -12.02 -6.36 16.36
N SER A 133 -12.80 -7.18 15.67
CA SER A 133 -12.85 -8.64 15.87
C SER A 133 -11.52 -9.35 15.56
N GLY A 134 -10.55 -8.67 14.92
CA GLY A 134 -9.32 -9.26 14.41
C GLY A 134 -9.48 -10.06 13.12
N MET A 135 -10.72 -10.26 12.66
CA MET A 135 -11.04 -11.00 11.44
C MET A 135 -11.55 -10.06 10.35
N GLY A 136 -10.94 -10.16 9.15
CA GLY A 136 -11.31 -9.34 8.01
C GLY A 136 -10.78 -7.91 8.07
N ARG A 137 -11.09 -7.13 7.05
CA ARG A 137 -10.69 -5.73 6.91
C ARG A 137 -11.88 -4.82 6.75
N VAL A 138 -11.77 -3.64 7.32
CA VAL A 138 -12.74 -2.55 7.18
C VAL A 138 -12.05 -1.34 6.59
N MET A 139 -12.78 -0.61 5.74
CA MET A 139 -12.35 0.68 5.23
C MET A 139 -12.79 1.77 6.18
N VAL A 140 -11.88 2.68 6.49
CA VAL A 140 -12.16 3.87 7.30
C VAL A 140 -11.66 5.11 6.58
N ASN A 141 -12.26 6.27 6.85
CA ASN A 141 -11.76 7.53 6.33
C ASN A 141 -10.77 8.14 7.33
N ALA A 142 -9.53 8.30 6.89
CA ALA A 142 -8.41 8.78 7.70
C ALA A 142 -8.23 10.31 7.70
N GLY A 143 -9.27 11.06 7.40
CA GLY A 143 -9.19 12.52 7.36
C GLY A 143 -8.48 13.03 6.11
N ARG A 144 -7.30 13.66 6.23
CA ARG A 144 -6.62 14.33 5.13
C ARG A 144 -5.15 13.96 5.07
N SER A 145 -4.62 13.84 3.85
CA SER A 145 -3.18 13.71 3.62
C SER A 145 -2.68 14.64 2.52
N ARG A 146 -1.37 14.82 2.50
CA ARG A 146 -0.66 15.53 1.44
C ARG A 146 0.55 14.72 1.03
N SER A 147 0.69 14.52 -0.28
CA SER A 147 1.87 13.94 -0.90
C SER A 147 2.51 14.95 -1.82
N THR A 148 3.80 15.20 -1.65
CA THR A 148 4.59 16.06 -2.53
C THR A 148 5.82 15.31 -2.97
N GLY A 149 6.27 15.53 -4.21
CA GLY A 149 7.40 14.77 -4.69
C GLY A 149 7.98 15.29 -5.98
N VAL A 150 9.04 14.59 -6.39
CA VAL A 150 9.78 14.81 -7.63
C VAL A 150 10.00 13.47 -8.28
N GLU A 151 9.83 13.42 -9.60
CA GLU A 151 10.13 12.25 -10.43
C GLU A 151 11.14 12.65 -11.51
N VAL A 152 12.14 11.82 -11.72
CA VAL A 152 13.18 11.99 -12.74
C VAL A 152 13.30 10.70 -13.53
N GLY A 153 13.17 10.80 -14.84
CA GLY A 153 13.39 9.73 -15.80
C GLY A 153 14.51 10.12 -16.77
N LEU A 154 15.43 9.19 -17.01
CA LEU A 154 16.50 9.34 -18.00
C LEU A 154 16.49 8.11 -18.88
N ARG A 155 16.53 8.32 -20.20
CA ARG A 155 16.73 7.27 -21.19
C ARG A 155 17.75 7.73 -22.21
N SER A 156 18.75 6.90 -22.47
CA SER A 156 19.78 7.19 -23.47
C SER A 156 19.95 6.00 -24.40
N GLN A 157 20.05 6.30 -25.71
CA GLN A 157 20.39 5.34 -26.76
C GLN A 157 21.75 5.72 -27.35
N LEU A 158 22.72 4.87 -27.16
CA LEU A 158 24.11 5.09 -27.47
C LEU A 158 24.63 4.05 -28.47
N ALA A 159 25.80 4.30 -29.03
CA ALA A 159 26.50 3.37 -29.93
C ALA A 159 25.64 2.89 -31.12
N HIS A 160 24.91 3.81 -31.79
CA HIS A 160 23.96 3.49 -32.88
C HIS A 160 22.88 2.51 -32.41
N ASP A 161 22.22 2.86 -31.32
CA ASP A 161 21.09 2.12 -30.67
C ASP A 161 21.48 0.75 -30.08
N ARG A 162 22.80 0.45 -30.01
CA ARG A 162 23.28 -0.82 -29.45
C ARG A 162 23.35 -0.85 -27.93
N LEU A 163 23.34 0.31 -27.29
CA LEU A 163 23.36 0.43 -25.83
C LEU A 163 22.22 1.34 -25.38
N THR A 164 21.27 0.78 -24.65
CA THR A 164 20.19 1.53 -24.00
C THR A 164 20.47 1.63 -22.50
N LEU A 165 20.51 2.85 -21.98
CA LEU A 165 20.60 3.14 -20.57
C LEU A 165 19.27 3.75 -20.12
N THR A 166 18.73 3.26 -19.01
CA THR A 166 17.53 3.83 -18.40
C THR A 166 17.77 4.04 -16.91
N ALA A 167 17.35 5.18 -16.37
CA ALA A 167 17.37 5.45 -14.95
C ALA A 167 16.11 6.21 -14.53
N ASN A 168 15.46 5.78 -13.46
CA ASN A 168 14.30 6.44 -12.90
C ASN A 168 14.50 6.63 -11.41
N TYR A 169 14.11 7.78 -10.92
CA TYR A 169 14.13 8.11 -9.50
C TYR A 169 12.86 8.86 -9.13
N GLY A 170 12.25 8.46 -8.01
CA GLY A 170 11.11 9.15 -7.42
C GLY A 170 11.37 9.45 -5.94
N TYR A 171 11.05 10.66 -5.53
CA TYR A 171 10.97 11.07 -4.13
C TYR A 171 9.54 11.44 -3.80
N THR A 172 8.98 10.86 -2.75
CA THR A 172 7.62 11.15 -2.29
C THR A 172 7.60 11.40 -0.79
N HIS A 173 7.14 12.59 -0.40
CA HIS A 173 6.90 12.97 0.97
C HIS A 173 5.40 12.99 1.25
N ALA A 174 4.85 11.87 1.75
CA ALA A 174 3.44 11.67 2.04
C ALA A 174 3.18 11.68 3.55
N LYS A 175 2.32 12.59 4.02
CA LYS A 175 1.95 12.73 5.44
C LYS A 175 0.47 12.99 5.62
N PHE A 176 -0.06 12.53 6.75
CA PHE A 176 -1.37 12.94 7.21
C PHE A 176 -1.33 14.41 7.66
N THR A 177 -2.18 15.23 7.09
CA THR A 177 -2.36 16.63 7.51
C THR A 177 -3.45 16.79 8.57
N ARG A 178 -4.32 15.79 8.69
CA ARG A 178 -5.32 15.66 9.76
C ARG A 178 -5.73 14.19 9.87
N TYR A 179 -5.47 13.58 11.03
CA TYR A 179 -5.90 12.21 11.30
C TYR A 179 -6.04 11.98 12.81
N ASP A 180 -7.04 12.62 13.41
CA ASP A 180 -7.39 12.50 14.82
C ASP A 180 -8.60 11.58 14.96
N LEU A 181 -8.41 10.49 15.68
CA LEU A 181 -9.44 9.47 15.98
C LEU A 181 -10.13 9.73 17.33
N GLY A 182 -9.75 10.81 18.02
CA GLY A 182 -10.27 11.12 19.35
C GLY A 182 -9.66 10.25 20.44
N THR A 183 -10.39 10.07 21.51
CA THR A 183 -9.95 9.29 22.68
C THR A 183 -10.42 7.85 22.54
N SER A 184 -9.51 6.91 22.68
CA SER A 184 -9.80 5.48 22.67
C SER A 184 -10.58 5.06 23.93
N ALA A 185 -11.13 3.85 23.93
CA ALA A 185 -11.83 3.28 25.10
C ALA A 185 -10.91 3.18 26.35
N SER A 186 -9.60 3.15 26.16
CA SER A 186 -8.59 3.17 27.23
C SER A 186 -8.26 4.58 27.74
N GLY A 187 -8.92 5.63 27.26
CA GLY A 187 -8.67 7.03 27.64
C GLY A 187 -7.48 7.69 26.93
N THR A 188 -6.81 6.99 26.01
CA THR A 188 -5.65 7.53 25.28
C THR A 188 -6.10 8.21 23.99
N ARG A 189 -5.67 9.45 23.77
CA ARG A 189 -5.90 10.15 22.49
C ARG A 189 -5.06 9.49 21.39
N VAL A 190 -5.71 9.21 20.27
CA VAL A 190 -5.08 8.63 19.09
C VAL A 190 -5.09 9.66 17.96
N ASP A 191 -3.95 10.27 17.71
CA ASP A 191 -3.76 11.28 16.67
C ASP A 191 -2.52 10.92 15.83
N TYR A 192 -2.72 10.64 14.55
CA TYR A 192 -1.67 10.31 13.59
C TYR A 192 -1.32 11.50 12.67
N THR A 193 -1.81 12.68 12.98
CA THR A 193 -1.46 13.92 12.25
C THR A 193 0.04 14.14 12.26
N GLY A 194 0.63 14.39 11.08
CA GLY A 194 2.08 14.52 10.91
C GLY A 194 2.81 13.20 10.59
N ASN A 195 2.20 12.05 10.86
CA ASN A 195 2.77 10.76 10.52
C ASN A 195 2.79 10.52 9.01
N ARG A 196 3.73 9.68 8.57
CA ARG A 196 3.82 9.26 7.16
C ARG A 196 2.65 8.37 6.80
N VAL A 197 2.15 8.54 5.58
CA VAL A 197 1.11 7.67 5.01
C VAL A 197 1.72 6.26 4.82
N PRO A 198 1.09 5.20 5.34
CA PRO A 198 1.57 3.83 5.17
C PRO A 198 1.65 3.40 3.70
N PHE A 199 2.52 2.42 3.42
CA PHE A 199 2.72 1.80 2.11
C PHE A 199 3.28 2.73 1.03
N VAL A 200 3.69 3.94 1.37
CA VAL A 200 4.33 4.90 0.47
C VAL A 200 5.83 4.91 0.71
N PRO A 201 6.66 4.37 -0.20
CA PRO A 201 8.11 4.49 -0.11
C PRO A 201 8.52 5.95 -0.29
N GLN A 202 9.46 6.39 0.53
CA GLN A 202 9.98 7.76 0.44
C GLN A 202 10.85 7.98 -0.79
N HIS A 203 11.57 6.94 -1.21
CA HIS A 203 12.43 6.93 -2.38
C HIS A 203 12.13 5.67 -3.19
N THR A 204 12.09 5.81 -4.50
CA THR A 204 12.06 4.70 -5.45
C THR A 204 13.12 4.93 -6.51
N PHE A 205 13.78 3.89 -6.96
CA PHE A 205 14.71 4.00 -8.06
C PHE A 205 14.79 2.71 -8.86
N SER A 206 15.09 2.87 -10.12
CA SER A 206 15.49 1.78 -11.01
C SER A 206 16.52 2.30 -12.01
N ALA A 207 17.48 1.46 -12.35
CA ALA A 207 18.38 1.74 -13.47
C ALA A 207 18.63 0.44 -14.23
N SER A 208 18.74 0.52 -15.55
CA SER A 208 19.14 -0.60 -16.40
C SER A 208 20.14 -0.17 -17.47
N ALA A 209 20.95 -1.14 -17.89
CA ALA A 209 21.83 -1.04 -19.04
C ALA A 209 21.62 -2.30 -19.89
N ASP A 210 21.20 -2.11 -21.13
CA ASP A 210 20.90 -3.17 -22.08
C ASP A 210 21.73 -2.96 -23.35
N ALA A 211 22.54 -3.94 -23.73
CA ALA A 211 23.41 -3.88 -24.87
C ALA A 211 23.14 -5.00 -25.87
N GLU A 212 23.12 -4.67 -27.17
CA GLU A 212 23.01 -5.61 -28.25
C GLU A 212 24.28 -5.55 -29.13
N LEU A 213 24.91 -6.69 -29.34
CA LEU A 213 26.11 -6.84 -30.15
C LEU A 213 25.77 -7.69 -31.37
N PRO A 214 25.46 -7.09 -32.53
CA PRO A 214 25.30 -7.83 -33.76
C PRO A 214 26.67 -8.41 -34.21
N VAL A 215 26.65 -9.67 -34.56
CA VAL A 215 27.86 -10.39 -35.08
C VAL A 215 27.84 -10.37 -36.61
N SER A 216 27.06 -11.24 -37.23
CA SER A 216 26.85 -11.29 -38.67
C SER A 216 25.55 -12.01 -38.98
N PRO A 217 24.82 -11.60 -40.03
CA PRO A 217 23.61 -12.31 -40.49
C PRO A 217 23.86 -13.76 -40.92
N ASP A 218 25.07 -14.04 -41.39
CA ASP A 218 25.47 -15.34 -41.94
C ASP A 218 25.95 -16.32 -40.87
N ASN A 219 26.22 -15.85 -39.67
CA ASN A 219 26.68 -16.67 -38.56
C ASN A 219 25.50 -17.41 -37.89
N PHE A 220 25.80 -18.57 -37.28
CA PHE A 220 24.84 -19.29 -36.46
C PHE A 220 24.33 -18.43 -35.30
N VAL A 221 25.20 -17.67 -34.63
CA VAL A 221 24.81 -16.62 -33.68
C VAL A 221 24.84 -15.28 -34.40
N ARG A 222 23.66 -14.65 -34.52
CA ARG A 222 23.49 -13.37 -35.21
C ARG A 222 23.67 -12.16 -34.29
N THR A 223 23.24 -12.28 -33.04
CA THR A 223 23.32 -11.18 -32.09
C THR A 223 23.49 -11.74 -30.68
N PHE A 224 24.33 -11.09 -29.87
CA PHE A 224 24.34 -11.26 -28.43
C PHE A 224 23.65 -10.08 -27.76
N ALA A 225 22.90 -10.35 -26.68
CA ALA A 225 22.27 -9.37 -25.82
C ALA A 225 22.81 -9.52 -24.40
N PHE A 226 23.04 -8.40 -23.72
CA PHE A 226 23.49 -8.36 -22.32
C PHE A 226 22.69 -7.29 -21.61
N GLY A 227 22.26 -7.58 -20.40
CA GLY A 227 21.60 -6.55 -19.60
C GLY A 227 21.79 -6.75 -18.12
N ALA A 228 21.75 -5.62 -17.42
CA ALA A 228 21.73 -5.60 -15.96
C ALA A 228 20.75 -4.53 -15.49
N ASP A 229 20.04 -4.83 -14.41
CA ASP A 229 19.12 -3.89 -13.79
C ASP A 229 19.32 -3.87 -12.27
N VAL A 230 19.16 -2.68 -11.71
CA VAL A 230 19.04 -2.45 -10.27
C VAL A 230 17.75 -1.71 -9.98
N LYS A 231 17.04 -2.17 -8.96
CA LYS A 231 15.84 -1.49 -8.48
C LYS A 231 15.74 -1.57 -6.96
N GLY A 232 15.14 -0.57 -6.37
CA GLY A 232 14.97 -0.54 -4.93
C GLY A 232 14.02 0.55 -4.45
N ALA A 233 13.82 0.56 -3.16
CA ALA A 233 13.00 1.57 -2.50
C ALA A 233 13.62 1.98 -1.17
N GLY A 234 13.32 3.22 -0.76
CA GLY A 234 13.63 3.77 0.55
C GLY A 234 12.70 3.26 1.62
N SER A 235 12.75 3.85 2.79
CA SER A 235 11.94 3.41 3.92
C SER A 235 10.43 3.53 3.66
N ILE A 236 9.70 2.48 4.05
CA ILE A 236 8.24 2.37 3.96
C ILE A 236 7.72 2.14 5.38
N MET A 237 6.68 2.87 5.79
CA MET A 237 5.95 2.55 7.02
C MET A 237 4.78 1.64 6.70
N TRP A 238 4.49 0.69 7.60
CA TRP A 238 3.42 -0.29 7.39
C TRP A 238 2.14 0.02 8.16
N ASP A 239 2.23 0.91 9.17
CA ASP A 239 1.11 1.32 10.02
C ASP A 239 0.99 2.84 10.10
N GLU A 240 -0.20 3.33 10.48
CA GLU A 240 -0.49 4.75 10.60
C GLU A 240 0.23 5.40 11.78
N ALA A 241 0.55 4.62 12.82
CA ALA A 241 1.32 5.07 13.98
C ALA A 241 2.81 5.21 13.67
N ASN A 242 3.28 4.70 12.52
CA ASN A 242 4.68 4.65 12.11
C ASN A 242 5.58 3.89 13.10
N THR A 243 5.05 2.84 13.71
CA THR A 243 5.78 2.03 14.71
C THR A 243 6.71 1.00 14.09
N PHE A 244 6.42 0.58 12.86
CA PHE A 244 7.28 -0.35 12.13
C PHE A 244 7.26 -0.10 10.63
N GLY A 245 8.33 -0.51 9.96
CA GLY A 245 8.51 -0.26 8.54
C GLY A 245 9.60 -1.11 7.92
N GLN A 246 9.74 -1.01 6.62
CA GLN A 246 10.83 -1.57 5.83
C GLN A 246 11.91 -0.51 5.64
N LYS A 247 13.17 -0.87 5.91
CA LYS A 247 14.33 -0.03 5.60
C LYS A 247 14.61 -0.06 4.09
N PHE A 248 15.51 0.80 3.64
CA PHE A 248 16.01 0.81 2.28
C PHE A 248 16.48 -0.59 1.85
N TYR A 249 16.16 -0.94 0.61
CA TYR A 249 16.63 -2.16 -0.05
C TYR A 249 16.88 -1.92 -1.54
N ALA A 250 17.74 -2.76 -2.12
CA ALA A 250 17.96 -2.84 -3.56
C ALA A 250 18.14 -4.30 -3.99
N THR A 251 17.72 -4.59 -5.22
CA THR A 251 17.93 -5.89 -5.88
C THR A 251 18.62 -5.68 -7.21
N LEU A 252 19.47 -6.63 -7.60
CA LEU A 252 20.17 -6.66 -8.87
C LEU A 252 19.63 -7.81 -9.72
N GLY A 253 19.34 -7.52 -10.99
CA GLY A 253 19.04 -8.49 -12.04
C GLY A 253 20.09 -8.44 -13.13
N ALA A 254 20.20 -9.51 -13.91
CA ALA A 254 21.03 -9.56 -15.11
C ALA A 254 20.48 -10.58 -16.11
N HIS A 255 20.79 -10.37 -17.38
CA HIS A 255 20.47 -11.33 -18.43
C HIS A 255 21.55 -11.38 -19.52
N VAL A 256 21.62 -12.53 -20.17
CA VAL A 256 22.44 -12.76 -21.35
C VAL A 256 21.61 -13.50 -22.37
N GLY A 257 21.54 -12.95 -23.57
CA GLY A 257 20.75 -13.51 -24.66
C GLY A 257 21.56 -13.73 -25.92
N ALA A 258 21.03 -14.56 -26.81
CA ALA A 258 21.55 -14.75 -28.17
C ALA A 258 20.39 -14.95 -29.15
N THR A 259 20.47 -14.32 -30.30
CA THR A 259 19.60 -14.60 -31.45
C THR A 259 20.37 -15.49 -32.42
N LEU A 260 19.83 -16.67 -32.71
CA LEU A 260 20.43 -17.71 -33.54
C LEU A 260 19.83 -17.67 -34.96
N ALA A 261 20.49 -18.35 -35.88
CA ALA A 261 19.93 -18.67 -37.17
C ALA A 261 18.60 -19.45 -36.99
N GLY A 262 17.66 -19.28 -37.95
CA GLY A 262 16.31 -19.89 -37.81
C GLY A 262 15.37 -19.15 -36.85
N ASN A 263 15.69 -17.87 -36.53
CA ASN A 263 14.84 -16.99 -35.69
C ASN A 263 14.60 -17.51 -34.28
N VAL A 264 15.54 -18.26 -33.70
CA VAL A 264 15.53 -18.73 -32.31
C VAL A 264 16.21 -17.69 -31.42
N GLN A 265 15.55 -17.24 -30.36
CA GLN A 265 16.10 -16.38 -29.32
C GLN A 265 16.23 -17.17 -28.02
N LEU A 266 17.40 -17.14 -27.44
CA LEU A 266 17.70 -17.68 -26.12
C LEU A 266 17.96 -16.52 -25.16
N ASN A 267 17.42 -16.58 -23.94
CA ASN A 267 17.67 -15.58 -22.91
C ASN A 267 17.81 -16.26 -21.55
N LEU A 268 19.01 -16.26 -21.01
CA LEU A 268 19.32 -16.68 -19.65
C LEU A 268 19.24 -15.47 -18.74
N TRP A 269 18.42 -15.55 -17.70
CA TRP A 269 18.21 -14.44 -16.77
C TRP A 269 18.40 -14.85 -15.32
N ALA A 270 18.76 -13.86 -14.51
CA ALA A 270 18.89 -13.97 -13.07
C ALA A 270 18.20 -12.79 -12.39
N ARG A 271 17.42 -13.04 -11.34
CA ARG A 271 16.75 -12.03 -10.52
C ARG A 271 17.21 -12.10 -9.09
N ASN A 272 17.26 -10.93 -8.45
CA ASN A 272 17.70 -10.79 -7.06
C ASN A 272 19.08 -11.45 -6.80
N LEU A 273 20.05 -11.20 -7.68
CA LEU A 273 21.41 -11.73 -7.59
C LEU A 273 22.08 -11.44 -6.24
N THR A 274 21.79 -10.30 -5.65
CA THR A 274 22.25 -9.90 -4.31
C THR A 274 21.71 -10.78 -3.20
N GLY A 275 20.61 -11.51 -3.45
CA GLY A 275 19.89 -12.28 -2.42
C GLY A 275 19.26 -11.40 -1.34
N THR A 276 18.96 -10.15 -1.67
CA THR A 276 18.39 -9.19 -0.75
C THR A 276 17.01 -9.66 -0.26
N ARG A 277 16.85 -9.76 1.05
CA ARG A 277 15.57 -10.11 1.68
C ARG A 277 14.93 -8.85 2.27
N TYR A 278 13.72 -8.54 1.82
CA TYR A 278 12.93 -7.41 2.29
C TYR A 278 11.45 -7.79 2.34
N ALA A 279 10.68 -7.11 3.19
CA ALA A 279 9.23 -7.29 3.23
C ALA A 279 8.60 -6.59 2.01
N THR A 280 7.80 -7.32 1.26
CA THR A 280 6.96 -6.78 0.17
C THR A 280 5.64 -6.25 0.69
N PHE A 281 5.20 -6.78 1.82
CA PHE A 281 4.02 -6.38 2.56
C PHE A 281 4.18 -6.78 4.03
N ALA A 282 3.72 -5.94 4.96
CA ALA A 282 3.64 -6.30 6.37
C ALA A 282 2.44 -5.63 7.03
N PHE A 283 1.95 -6.24 8.09
CA PHE A 283 0.83 -5.73 8.88
C PHE A 283 0.90 -6.27 10.32
N ASP A 284 0.23 -5.57 11.22
CA ASP A 284 0.02 -5.99 12.61
C ASP A 284 -1.43 -6.46 12.77
N SER A 285 -1.62 -7.60 13.44
CA SER A 285 -2.94 -8.13 13.77
C SER A 285 -2.87 -8.95 15.05
N MET A 286 -3.80 -8.77 15.96
CA MET A 286 -3.91 -9.50 17.24
C MET A 286 -2.61 -9.46 18.06
N GLY A 287 -1.86 -8.33 18.02
CA GLY A 287 -0.59 -8.19 18.74
C GLY A 287 0.59 -8.91 18.08
N HIS A 288 0.42 -9.48 16.88
CA HIS A 288 1.46 -10.16 16.11
C HIS A 288 1.73 -9.44 14.79
N ARG A 289 3.01 -9.42 14.38
CA ARG A 289 3.44 -8.88 13.09
C ARG A 289 3.59 -9.98 12.07
N PHE A 290 2.96 -9.77 10.91
CA PHE A 290 3.02 -10.65 9.77
C PHE A 290 3.75 -9.95 8.63
N ALA A 291 4.58 -10.67 7.89
CA ALA A 291 5.27 -10.12 6.73
C ALA A 291 5.35 -11.13 5.61
N GLN A 292 5.12 -10.65 4.40
CA GLN A 292 5.45 -11.37 3.18
C GLN A 292 6.80 -10.86 2.68
N TYR A 293 7.72 -11.78 2.40
CA TYR A 293 9.05 -11.44 1.92
C TYR A 293 9.17 -11.60 0.40
N THR A 294 10.16 -10.91 -0.16
CA THR A 294 10.53 -11.04 -1.57
C THR A 294 10.92 -12.49 -1.90
N ALA A 295 10.72 -12.87 -3.18
CA ALA A 295 11.26 -14.12 -3.69
C ALA A 295 12.79 -14.17 -3.55
N PRO A 296 13.38 -15.35 -3.30
CA PRO A 296 14.83 -15.54 -3.27
C PRO A 296 15.44 -15.30 -4.66
N ARG A 297 16.75 -15.50 -4.75
CA ARG A 297 17.45 -15.58 -6.06
C ARG A 297 16.74 -16.55 -6.96
N SER A 298 16.53 -16.17 -8.21
CA SER A 298 15.94 -17.04 -9.22
C SER A 298 16.68 -16.90 -10.54
N PHE A 299 16.73 -17.99 -11.26
CA PHE A 299 17.37 -18.09 -12.57
C PHE A 299 16.39 -18.77 -13.52
N GLY A 300 16.44 -18.41 -14.78
CA GLY A 300 15.60 -19.03 -15.80
C GLY A 300 16.17 -18.88 -17.18
N LEU A 301 15.66 -19.71 -18.09
CA LEU A 301 15.96 -19.71 -19.51
C LEU A 301 14.66 -19.53 -20.28
N ASP A 302 14.59 -18.51 -21.12
CA ASP A 302 13.52 -18.32 -22.09
C ASP A 302 14.01 -18.72 -23.48
N VAL A 303 13.20 -19.47 -24.19
CA VAL A 303 13.42 -19.84 -25.59
C VAL A 303 12.22 -19.37 -26.40
N LYS A 304 12.48 -18.51 -27.39
CA LYS A 304 11.46 -18.00 -28.32
C LYS A 304 11.82 -18.42 -29.72
N TRP A 305 10.88 -18.97 -30.43
CA TRP A 305 11.02 -19.30 -31.83
C TRP A 305 9.96 -18.55 -32.65
N HIS A 306 10.43 -17.79 -33.63
CA HIS A 306 9.57 -17.05 -34.57
C HIS A 306 9.53 -17.80 -35.89
N PHE A 307 8.40 -18.39 -36.20
CA PHE A 307 8.15 -19.16 -37.45
C PHE A 307 7.33 -18.36 -38.45
#